data_3d088625f68f734c06c7ccdc9b82133c
#
_entry.id   3d088625f68f734c06c7ccdc9b82133c
#
_cell.length_a   1.000
_cell.length_b   1.000
_cell.length_c   1.000
_cell.angle_alpha   90.00
_cell.angle_beta   90.00
_cell.angle_gamma   90.00
#
_symmetry.space_group_name_H-M   'P 1'
#
loop_
_entity.id
_entity.type
_entity.pdbx_description
1 polymer ?
#
loop_
_entity_poly.entity_id
_entity_poly.type
_entity_poly.pdbx_seq_one_letter_code
_entity_poly.pdbx_strand_id
1 'polypeptide(L)'
;MQTRYIIFAPSYNRTSGGVIVLHKLCHLINELGGNAVISPLFQQYKISKKDLSGLKKLINKSIDGLFRKYRTNPEFNTPIYKGEVTDNDIVIYPELVFGNPLKAKNIIRWLLNQPGFFTGEVFYGANELYFKFDHGLVNDFHFHGSTLSNNILNILHIPYEIYNEKNTQEPRVGVAYSIRKDKIKPKTYHPKDAILIDGLSHEEIANIFKRVKQFISYDAYSAYSSFASLCGCESIVVPEEGITKEQWYPNIENRYGIAYGLEDLEFANSTRYLKRLHFEKLDKQYAQSVTDFMLESKTFFNLS
;
A
#
# COMPACT_ATOMS: atom_id res chain seq x y z
N MET A 1 5.46 24.89 -20.39
CA MET A 1 5.61 23.41 -20.51
C MET A 1 4.72 22.79 -19.45
N GLN A 2 4.00 21.72 -19.77
CA GLN A 2 3.16 21.02 -18.79
C GLN A 2 4.01 20.44 -17.66
N THR A 3 3.58 20.60 -16.41
CA THR A 3 4.23 20.01 -15.23
C THR A 3 4.30 18.49 -15.36
N ARG A 4 5.48 17.90 -15.14
CA ARG A 4 5.67 16.46 -15.13
C ARG A 4 5.94 15.95 -13.70
N TYR A 5 5.26 14.89 -13.31
CA TYR A 5 5.44 14.21 -12.04
C TYR A 5 6.37 13.01 -12.21
N ILE A 6 7.48 12.98 -11.49
CA ILE A 6 8.45 11.89 -11.52
C ILE A 6 8.36 11.14 -10.20
N ILE A 7 7.80 9.93 -10.24
CA ILE A 7 7.58 9.11 -9.04
C ILE A 7 8.75 8.15 -8.89
N PHE A 8 9.49 8.28 -7.81
CA PHE A 8 10.65 7.46 -7.51
C PHE A 8 10.21 6.15 -6.83
N ALA A 9 10.13 5.06 -7.59
CA ALA A 9 9.54 3.81 -7.13
C ALA A 9 10.43 2.59 -7.41
N PRO A 10 10.40 1.55 -6.54
CA PRO A 10 11.00 0.25 -6.81
C PRO A 10 10.32 -0.44 -8.00
N SER A 11 10.97 -1.47 -8.55
CA SER A 11 10.36 -2.36 -9.54
C SER A 11 9.05 -2.94 -9.01
N TYR A 12 8.01 -2.96 -9.85
CA TYR A 12 6.67 -3.40 -9.45
C TYR A 12 6.68 -4.78 -8.78
N ASN A 13 6.03 -4.85 -7.65
CA ASN A 13 5.87 -6.07 -6.85
C ASN A 13 4.45 -6.13 -6.29
N ARG A 14 3.67 -7.12 -6.71
CA ARG A 14 2.29 -7.34 -6.30
C ARG A 14 2.10 -7.58 -4.79
N THR A 15 3.15 -8.00 -4.09
CA THR A 15 3.09 -8.31 -2.65
C THR A 15 3.45 -7.15 -1.74
N SER A 16 3.84 -6.01 -2.32
CA SER A 16 4.25 -4.80 -1.58
C SER A 16 3.26 -3.67 -1.77
N GLY A 17 2.46 -3.38 -0.74
CA GLY A 17 1.45 -2.32 -0.79
C GLY A 17 2.03 -0.96 -1.16
N GLY A 18 3.15 -0.55 -0.56
CA GLY A 18 3.81 0.73 -0.87
C GLY A 18 4.28 0.82 -2.33
N VAL A 19 4.80 -0.28 -2.90
CA VAL A 19 5.18 -0.31 -4.32
C VAL A 19 3.95 -0.20 -5.23
N ILE A 20 2.89 -0.93 -4.91
CA ILE A 20 1.65 -0.90 -5.69
C ILE A 20 1.09 0.52 -5.76
N VAL A 21 0.98 1.22 -4.64
CA VAL A 21 0.37 2.55 -4.60
C VAL A 21 1.24 3.62 -5.28
N LEU A 22 2.57 3.52 -5.25
CA LEU A 22 3.47 4.40 -6.02
C LEU A 22 3.23 4.27 -7.53
N HIS A 23 3.11 3.03 -8.03
CA HIS A 23 2.78 2.80 -9.44
C HIS A 23 1.35 3.23 -9.77
N LYS A 24 0.40 3.00 -8.84
CA LYS A 24 -1.00 3.41 -9.02
C LYS A 24 -1.15 4.93 -9.06
N LEU A 25 -0.37 5.68 -8.26
CA LEU A 25 -0.35 7.14 -8.33
C LEU A 25 0.07 7.63 -9.73
N CYS A 26 1.13 7.06 -10.30
CA CYS A 26 1.55 7.39 -11.65
C CYS A 26 0.43 7.15 -12.68
N HIS A 27 -0.21 5.99 -12.60
CA HIS A 27 -1.33 5.64 -13.45
C HIS A 27 -2.50 6.65 -13.31
N LEU A 28 -2.92 6.95 -12.08
CA LEU A 28 -4.06 7.85 -11.84
C LEU A 28 -3.77 9.28 -12.31
N ILE A 29 -2.57 9.81 -12.09
CA ILE A 29 -2.19 11.13 -12.62
C ILE A 29 -2.35 11.14 -14.15
N ASN A 30 -1.88 10.10 -14.84
CA ASN A 30 -1.97 9.99 -16.30
C ASN A 30 -3.42 9.82 -16.79
N GLU A 31 -4.23 9.02 -16.11
CA GLU A 31 -5.65 8.84 -16.45
C GLU A 31 -6.48 10.13 -16.23
N LEU A 32 -6.06 10.97 -15.30
CA LEU A 32 -6.67 12.27 -15.01
C LEU A 32 -6.12 13.40 -15.90
N GLY A 33 -5.37 13.06 -16.96
CA GLY A 33 -4.84 14.02 -17.93
C GLY A 33 -3.57 14.75 -17.49
N GLY A 34 -2.94 14.33 -16.40
CA GLY A 34 -1.62 14.79 -15.99
C GLY A 34 -0.50 14.14 -16.81
N ASN A 35 0.74 14.41 -16.44
CA ASN A 35 1.92 13.81 -17.06
C ASN A 35 2.80 13.21 -15.96
N ALA A 36 2.76 11.90 -15.78
CA ALA A 36 3.53 11.20 -14.74
C ALA A 36 4.37 10.07 -15.33
N VAL A 37 5.55 9.88 -14.75
CA VAL A 37 6.50 8.83 -15.13
C VAL A 37 7.10 8.19 -13.88
N ILE A 38 7.52 6.93 -13.98
CA ILE A 38 8.23 6.23 -12.92
C ILE A 38 9.74 6.37 -13.11
N SER A 39 10.43 6.88 -12.11
CA SER A 39 11.88 6.80 -12.00
C SER A 39 12.28 5.58 -11.15
N PRO A 40 13.09 4.65 -11.71
CA PRO A 40 13.50 3.47 -10.97
C PRO A 40 14.25 3.82 -9.68
N LEU A 41 13.74 3.34 -8.55
CA LEU A 41 14.43 3.39 -7.28
C LEU A 41 15.43 2.25 -7.20
N PHE A 42 16.69 2.54 -7.38
CA PHE A 42 17.78 1.63 -6.99
C PHE A 42 18.04 1.86 -5.51
N GLN A 43 17.78 0.85 -4.68
CA GLN A 43 17.81 0.97 -3.22
C GLN A 43 19.14 1.55 -2.72
N GLN A 44 19.09 2.74 -2.12
CA GLN A 44 20.18 3.31 -1.34
C GLN A 44 20.08 2.78 0.11
N TYR A 45 20.58 1.58 0.37
CA TYR A 45 20.73 1.13 1.74
C TYR A 45 22.07 1.62 2.32
N LYS A 46 22.01 2.41 3.40
CA LYS A 46 23.17 2.53 4.29
C LYS A 46 23.38 1.20 5.00
N ILE A 47 24.50 0.54 4.72
CA ILE A 47 24.91 -0.66 5.41
C ILE A 47 25.39 -0.26 6.81
N SER A 48 24.71 -0.73 7.85
CA SER A 48 25.28 -0.71 9.19
C SER A 48 26.52 -1.62 9.20
N LYS A 49 27.69 -1.08 9.56
CA LYS A 49 28.95 -1.81 9.60
C LYS A 49 28.97 -3.01 10.57
N LYS A 50 27.87 -3.24 11.31
CA LYS A 50 27.74 -4.30 12.33
C LYS A 50 27.03 -5.57 11.84
N ASP A 51 26.49 -5.59 10.63
CA ASP A 51 25.72 -6.74 10.14
C ASP A 51 26.32 -7.35 8.87
N LEU A 52 27.25 -8.28 9.05
CA LEU A 52 27.88 -9.08 7.98
C LEU A 52 26.89 -10.02 7.26
N SER A 53 25.76 -10.39 7.89
CA SER A 53 24.71 -11.20 7.26
C SER A 53 23.87 -10.35 6.30
N GLY A 54 23.68 -9.07 6.62
CA GLY A 54 23.08 -8.07 5.76
C GLY A 54 23.90 -7.80 4.51
N LEU A 55 25.24 -7.84 4.60
CA LEU A 55 26.14 -7.61 3.48
C LEU A 55 25.97 -8.67 2.37
N LYS A 56 25.87 -9.96 2.71
CA LYS A 56 25.60 -11.04 1.75
C LYS A 56 24.24 -10.91 1.08
N LYS A 57 23.19 -10.54 1.84
CA LYS A 57 21.87 -10.26 1.29
C LYS A 57 21.85 -9.03 0.36
N LEU A 58 22.66 -8.02 0.65
CA LEU A 58 22.79 -6.80 -0.15
C LEU A 58 23.56 -7.03 -1.44
N ILE A 59 24.67 -7.78 -1.40
CA ILE A 59 25.45 -8.15 -2.58
C ILE A 59 24.58 -8.97 -3.53
N ASN A 60 23.84 -9.95 -3.04
CA ASN A 60 22.92 -10.75 -3.84
C ASN A 60 21.76 -9.92 -4.40
N LYS A 61 21.18 -8.98 -3.62
CA LYS A 61 20.13 -8.06 -4.10
C LYS A 61 20.66 -7.00 -5.07
N SER A 62 21.87 -6.51 -4.89
CA SER A 62 22.49 -5.54 -5.82
C SER A 62 22.84 -6.18 -7.14
N ILE A 63 23.32 -7.41 -7.13
CA ILE A 63 23.58 -8.22 -8.33
C ILE A 63 22.25 -8.56 -9.03
N ASP A 64 21.22 -9.00 -8.28
CA ASP A 64 19.88 -9.21 -8.80
C ASP A 64 19.25 -7.92 -9.37
N GLY A 65 19.47 -6.76 -8.75
CA GLY A 65 18.98 -5.46 -9.22
C GLY A 65 19.68 -4.97 -10.50
N LEU A 66 20.97 -5.31 -10.69
CA LEU A 66 21.74 -4.93 -11.88
C LEU A 66 21.33 -5.76 -13.13
N PHE A 67 20.87 -6.98 -12.91
CA PHE A 67 20.53 -7.93 -13.99
C PHE A 67 19.03 -8.12 -14.21
N ARG A 68 18.17 -7.69 -13.27
CA ARG A 68 16.71 -7.77 -13.44
C ARG A 68 16.20 -6.53 -14.16
N LYS A 69 15.58 -6.74 -15.32
CA LYS A 69 14.84 -5.69 -16.06
C LYS A 69 13.81 -5.07 -15.10
N TYR A 70 13.84 -3.74 -14.96
CA TYR A 70 12.83 -3.01 -14.20
C TYR A 70 11.42 -3.32 -14.72
N ARG A 71 10.47 -3.58 -13.83
CA ARG A 71 9.11 -4.00 -14.16
C ARG A 71 8.12 -2.94 -13.70
N THR A 72 7.13 -2.69 -14.53
CA THR A 72 5.90 -1.97 -14.19
C THR A 72 4.72 -2.94 -14.21
N ASN A 73 3.55 -2.51 -13.71
CA ASN A 73 2.32 -3.26 -13.91
C ASN A 73 1.83 -3.02 -15.35
N PRO A 74 1.57 -4.06 -16.16
CA PRO A 74 1.09 -3.89 -17.54
C PRO A 74 -0.31 -3.27 -17.63
N GLU A 75 -1.11 -3.33 -16.56
CA GLU A 75 -2.44 -2.73 -16.50
C GLU A 75 -2.40 -1.24 -16.12
N PHE A 76 -1.23 -0.72 -15.74
CA PHE A 76 -1.05 0.67 -15.32
C PHE A 76 -0.35 1.49 -16.40
N ASN A 77 -0.87 2.67 -16.67
CA ASN A 77 -0.18 3.68 -17.47
C ASN A 77 0.98 4.28 -16.67
N THR A 78 2.14 3.61 -16.72
CA THR A 78 3.34 3.94 -15.92
C THR A 78 4.59 3.99 -16.81
N PRO A 79 4.72 5.02 -17.67
CA PRO A 79 5.91 5.20 -18.49
C PRO A 79 7.16 5.31 -17.62
N ILE A 80 8.27 4.71 -18.07
CA ILE A 80 9.55 4.81 -17.37
C ILE A 80 10.21 6.13 -17.74
N TYR A 81 10.66 6.86 -16.73
CA TYR A 81 11.38 8.11 -16.86
C TYR A 81 12.65 7.95 -17.69
N LYS A 82 12.83 8.86 -18.64
CA LYS A 82 14.03 9.00 -19.47
C LYS A 82 14.36 10.49 -19.59
N GLY A 83 15.61 10.83 -19.41
CA GLY A 83 16.11 12.21 -19.57
C GLY A 83 16.56 12.85 -18.25
N GLU A 84 16.57 14.16 -18.22
CA GLU A 84 17.02 14.98 -17.08
C GLU A 84 15.83 15.63 -16.37
N VAL A 85 15.97 15.83 -15.06
CA VAL A 85 15.00 16.57 -14.24
C VAL A 85 15.17 18.06 -14.52
N THR A 86 14.04 18.73 -14.73
CA THR A 86 13.98 20.16 -15.01
C THR A 86 13.30 20.93 -13.88
N ASP A 87 13.35 22.25 -13.89
CA ASP A 87 12.71 23.12 -12.89
C ASP A 87 11.16 23.04 -12.92
N ASN A 88 10.57 22.51 -14.00
CA ASN A 88 9.12 22.29 -14.12
C ASN A 88 8.68 20.89 -13.66
N ASP A 89 9.61 20.04 -13.26
CA ASP A 89 9.29 18.71 -12.77
C ASP A 89 9.04 18.74 -11.26
N ILE A 90 8.11 17.92 -10.83
CA ILE A 90 7.85 17.59 -9.42
C ILE A 90 8.30 16.17 -9.18
N VAL A 91 9.26 15.96 -8.29
CA VAL A 91 9.72 14.61 -7.93
C VAL A 91 9.05 14.16 -6.64
N ILE A 92 8.45 12.96 -6.70
CA ILE A 92 7.76 12.34 -5.57
C ILE A 92 8.64 11.22 -5.01
N TYR A 93 9.08 11.39 -3.77
CA TYR A 93 9.83 10.38 -3.03
C TYR A 93 8.96 9.76 -1.93
N PRO A 94 8.93 8.42 -1.77
CA PRO A 94 8.41 7.81 -0.56
C PRO A 94 9.29 8.14 0.65
N GLU A 95 8.77 7.95 1.85
CA GLU A 95 9.44 8.24 3.13
C GLU A 95 10.78 7.54 3.33
N LEU A 96 11.00 6.43 2.60
CA LEU A 96 12.22 5.62 2.66
C LEU A 96 13.43 6.25 1.96
N VAL A 97 13.22 7.29 1.15
CA VAL A 97 14.28 7.88 0.33
C VAL A 97 14.95 9.01 1.08
N PHE A 98 16.26 8.88 1.28
CA PHE A 98 17.08 9.93 1.90
C PHE A 98 17.47 11.02 0.91
N GLY A 99 17.41 12.27 1.35
CA GLY A 99 17.87 13.44 0.59
C GLY A 99 17.12 13.61 -0.74
N ASN A 100 17.84 14.06 -1.76
CA ASN A 100 17.33 14.38 -3.09
C ASN A 100 18.17 13.70 -4.19
N PRO A 101 18.01 12.37 -4.41
CA PRO A 101 18.84 11.63 -5.35
C PRO A 101 18.80 12.15 -6.80
N LEU A 102 17.64 12.65 -7.23
CA LEU A 102 17.45 13.18 -8.59
C LEU A 102 17.80 14.68 -8.71
N LYS A 103 18.25 15.32 -7.64
CA LYS A 103 18.61 16.76 -7.59
C LYS A 103 17.46 17.67 -8.08
N ALA A 104 16.24 17.29 -7.77
CA ALA A 104 15.05 18.04 -8.16
C ALA A 104 14.94 19.35 -7.40
N LYS A 105 14.35 20.37 -8.03
CA LYS A 105 14.00 21.63 -7.38
C LYS A 105 12.72 21.49 -6.55
N ASN A 106 11.70 20.81 -7.09
CA ASN A 106 10.40 20.67 -6.48
C ASN A 106 10.23 19.24 -5.96
N ILE A 107 10.13 19.07 -4.66
CA ILE A 107 10.13 17.77 -4.00
C ILE A 107 8.85 17.57 -3.20
N ILE A 108 8.20 16.46 -3.44
CA ILE A 108 7.12 15.93 -2.60
C ILE A 108 7.63 14.70 -1.86
N ARG A 109 7.30 14.60 -0.57
CA ARG A 109 7.42 13.37 0.22
C ARG A 109 6.05 12.77 0.41
N TRP A 110 5.84 11.58 -0.12
CA TRP A 110 4.63 10.82 0.18
C TRP A 110 4.91 9.81 1.29
N LEU A 111 4.36 10.09 2.46
CA LEU A 111 4.60 9.34 3.68
C LEU A 111 3.64 8.14 3.72
N LEU A 112 4.09 7.02 3.13
CA LEU A 112 3.33 5.75 3.10
C LEU A 112 3.38 5.02 4.44
N ASN A 113 4.35 5.38 5.28
CA ASN A 113 4.49 4.93 6.66
C ASN A 113 5.14 6.04 7.49
N GLN A 114 5.18 5.85 8.82
CA GLN A 114 5.87 6.77 9.71
C GLN A 114 7.33 6.93 9.30
N PRO A 115 7.83 8.16 9.05
CA PRO A 115 9.23 8.40 8.76
C PRO A 115 10.15 7.76 9.80
N GLY A 116 11.19 7.06 9.33
CA GLY A 116 12.13 6.35 10.19
C GLY A 116 11.68 4.95 10.66
N PHE A 117 10.44 4.55 10.45
CA PHE A 117 9.94 3.23 10.90
C PHE A 117 10.77 2.05 10.34
N PHE A 118 11.09 2.08 9.05
CA PHE A 118 11.89 1.02 8.40
C PHE A 118 13.37 1.31 8.36
N THR A 119 13.76 2.58 8.42
CA THR A 119 15.15 3.01 8.21
C THR A 119 15.89 3.31 9.51
N GLY A 120 15.15 3.52 10.61
CA GLY A 120 15.68 3.98 11.90
C GLY A 120 16.12 5.45 11.89
N GLU A 121 16.20 6.08 10.71
CA GLU A 121 16.68 7.45 10.52
C GLU A 121 15.79 8.18 9.51
N VAL A 122 15.75 9.51 9.62
CA VAL A 122 15.10 10.41 8.68
C VAL A 122 16.11 11.42 8.18
N PHE A 123 16.22 11.56 6.86
CA PHE A 123 17.13 12.52 6.24
C PHE A 123 16.47 13.16 5.01
N TYR A 124 15.77 14.27 5.23
CA TYR A 124 15.06 15.02 4.18
C TYR A 124 15.67 16.42 4.03
N GLY A 125 15.30 17.11 2.96
CA GLY A 125 15.67 18.50 2.70
C GLY A 125 14.69 19.50 3.33
N ALA A 126 14.96 20.80 3.11
CA ALA A 126 14.02 21.86 3.40
C ALA A 126 13.19 22.21 2.16
N ASN A 127 12.10 22.97 2.34
CA ASN A 127 11.20 23.43 1.28
C ASN A 127 10.54 22.30 0.47
N GLU A 128 10.32 21.15 1.09
CA GLU A 128 9.59 20.03 0.54
C GLU A 128 8.11 20.09 0.96
N LEU A 129 7.21 19.53 0.14
CA LEU A 129 5.80 19.38 0.46
C LEU A 129 5.52 17.91 0.83
N TYR A 130 4.92 17.68 2.01
CA TYR A 130 4.61 16.34 2.51
C TYR A 130 3.13 16.03 2.39
N PHE A 131 2.82 14.81 1.93
CA PHE A 131 1.50 14.22 1.99
C PHE A 131 1.53 12.96 2.82
N LYS A 132 0.54 12.78 3.71
CA LYS A 132 0.33 11.50 4.41
C LYS A 132 -0.51 10.57 3.55
N PHE A 133 -0.20 9.28 3.63
CA PHE A 133 -1.05 8.24 3.04
C PHE A 133 -2.33 8.05 3.84
N ASP A 134 -2.22 8.06 5.18
CA ASP A 134 -3.34 7.86 6.09
C ASP A 134 -3.05 8.50 7.44
N HIS A 135 -4.08 9.02 8.11
CA HIS A 135 -3.94 9.61 9.44
C HIS A 135 -3.60 8.58 10.52
N GLY A 136 -4.10 7.34 10.39
CA GLY A 136 -3.87 6.27 11.36
C GLY A 136 -2.49 5.63 11.27
N LEU A 137 -1.84 5.69 10.09
CA LEU A 137 -0.51 5.09 9.85
C LEU A 137 0.63 6.08 10.05
N VAL A 138 0.38 7.37 9.90
CA VAL A 138 1.41 8.40 9.94
C VAL A 138 0.97 9.51 10.88
N ASN A 139 1.64 9.65 12.01
CA ASN A 139 1.49 10.80 12.90
C ASN A 139 1.95 12.08 12.19
N ASP A 140 1.54 13.23 12.72
CA ASP A 140 2.01 14.50 12.19
C ASP A 140 3.54 14.56 12.27
N PHE A 141 4.15 14.92 11.16
CA PHE A 141 5.59 14.97 11.00
C PHE A 141 5.97 16.31 10.36
N HIS A 142 6.86 17.03 11.02
CA HIS A 142 7.37 18.29 10.53
C HIS A 142 8.89 18.23 10.40
N PHE A 143 9.38 18.66 9.28
CA PHE A 143 10.80 18.90 9.08
C PHE A 143 11.03 20.40 8.84
N HIS A 144 12.04 20.95 9.47
CA HIS A 144 12.28 22.41 9.45
C HIS A 144 12.32 22.96 8.01
N GLY A 145 11.49 23.97 7.73
CA GLY A 145 11.40 24.60 6.42
C GLY A 145 10.58 23.82 5.38
N SER A 146 9.86 22.78 5.76
CA SER A 146 8.96 22.02 4.88
C SER A 146 7.50 22.14 5.33
N THR A 147 6.56 21.84 4.43
CA THR A 147 5.13 21.98 4.67
C THR A 147 4.44 20.62 4.64
N LEU A 148 3.66 20.30 5.68
CA LEU A 148 2.76 19.16 5.69
C LEU A 148 1.41 19.60 5.13
N SER A 149 0.95 18.93 4.07
CA SER A 149 -0.39 19.14 3.51
C SER A 149 -1.48 18.71 4.51
N ASN A 150 -2.59 19.44 4.52
CA ASN A 150 -3.81 19.03 5.21
C ASN A 150 -4.58 17.95 4.43
N ASN A 151 -4.28 17.78 3.13
CA ASN A 151 -4.87 16.76 2.29
C ASN A 151 -4.17 15.41 2.48
N ILE A 152 -4.99 14.36 2.52
CA ILE A 152 -4.51 12.98 2.58
C ILE A 152 -4.48 12.42 1.15
N LEU A 153 -3.33 11.90 0.74
CA LEU A 153 -3.20 11.20 -0.54
C LEU A 153 -3.33 9.69 -0.28
N ASN A 154 -4.55 9.23 -0.08
CA ASN A 154 -4.86 7.82 0.10
C ASN A 154 -5.26 7.20 -1.23
N ILE A 155 -4.56 6.16 -1.64
CA ILE A 155 -4.82 5.41 -2.87
C ILE A 155 -4.66 3.93 -2.54
N LEU A 156 -5.72 3.15 -2.73
CA LEU A 156 -5.65 1.71 -2.65
C LEU A 156 -5.76 1.09 -4.04
N HIS A 157 -5.32 -0.13 -4.17
CA HIS A 157 -5.52 -0.96 -5.35
C HIS A 157 -6.14 -2.28 -4.92
N ILE A 158 -7.33 -2.53 -5.42
CA ILE A 158 -8.06 -3.77 -5.20
C ILE A 158 -8.01 -4.57 -6.49
N PRO A 159 -7.33 -5.73 -6.53
CA PRO A 159 -7.24 -6.57 -7.72
C PRO A 159 -8.52 -7.41 -7.88
N TYR A 160 -9.61 -6.78 -8.36
CA TYR A 160 -10.93 -7.41 -8.54
C TYR A 160 -10.91 -8.56 -9.56
N GLU A 161 -9.97 -8.54 -10.51
CA GLU A 161 -9.78 -9.60 -11.47
C GLU A 161 -9.35 -10.93 -10.80
N ILE A 162 -8.68 -10.84 -9.65
CA ILE A 162 -8.22 -11.99 -8.85
C ILE A 162 -9.21 -12.30 -7.72
N TYR A 163 -9.57 -11.29 -6.91
CA TYR A 163 -10.41 -11.45 -5.73
C TYR A 163 -11.87 -11.11 -6.05
N ASN A 164 -12.64 -12.13 -6.34
CA ASN A 164 -14.06 -12.06 -6.69
C ASN A 164 -14.71 -13.41 -6.44
N GLU A 165 -16.03 -13.48 -6.51
CA GLU A 165 -16.80 -14.71 -6.30
C GLU A 165 -16.92 -15.62 -7.55
N LYS A 166 -16.21 -15.33 -8.65
CA LYS A 166 -16.21 -16.20 -9.83
C LYS A 166 -15.46 -17.50 -9.53
N ASN A 167 -16.01 -18.63 -9.98
CA ASN A 167 -15.42 -19.95 -9.81
C ASN A 167 -15.25 -20.37 -8.33
N THR A 168 -16.16 -19.97 -7.47
CA THR A 168 -16.19 -20.45 -6.08
C THR A 168 -16.63 -21.91 -6.03
N GLN A 169 -16.09 -22.65 -5.06
CA GLN A 169 -16.46 -24.05 -4.80
C GLN A 169 -17.51 -24.11 -3.69
N GLU A 170 -18.59 -24.86 -3.93
CA GLU A 170 -19.62 -25.13 -2.93
C GLU A 170 -19.79 -26.65 -2.74
N PRO A 171 -19.97 -27.17 -1.51
CA PRO A 171 -19.90 -26.41 -0.26
C PRO A 171 -18.47 -25.95 0.07
N ARG A 172 -18.32 -24.77 0.69
CA ARG A 172 -17.06 -24.28 1.18
C ARG A 172 -16.65 -25.04 2.45
N VAL A 173 -15.41 -25.49 2.51
CA VAL A 173 -14.92 -26.27 3.64
C VAL A 173 -13.54 -25.83 4.08
N GLY A 174 -13.26 -25.96 5.39
CA GLY A 174 -11.95 -25.65 5.96
C GLY A 174 -11.72 -24.18 6.27
N VAL A 175 -10.52 -23.90 6.77
CA VAL A 175 -10.10 -22.60 7.27
C VAL A 175 -8.76 -22.22 6.66
N ALA A 176 -8.59 -20.97 6.26
CA ALA A 176 -7.30 -20.39 5.97
C ALA A 176 -6.93 -19.34 7.03
N TYR A 177 -5.65 -19.07 7.20
CA TYR A 177 -5.19 -18.03 8.15
C TYR A 177 -3.93 -17.33 7.69
N SER A 178 -3.68 -16.13 8.27
CA SER A 178 -2.48 -15.33 8.05
C SER A 178 -1.95 -14.76 9.37
N ILE A 179 -0.64 -14.79 9.56
CA ILE A 179 0.05 -14.24 10.74
C ILE A 179 0.70 -12.90 10.39
N ARG A 180 1.40 -12.82 9.27
CA ARG A 180 2.11 -11.63 8.74
C ARG A 180 2.88 -10.83 9.80
N LYS A 181 2.36 -9.65 10.18
CA LYS A 181 3.01 -8.70 11.09
C LYS A 181 2.84 -9.08 12.56
N ASP A 182 1.81 -9.84 12.88
CA ASP A 182 1.55 -10.24 14.26
C ASP A 182 2.25 -11.54 14.61
N LYS A 183 3.28 -11.42 15.46
CA LYS A 183 4.04 -12.57 16.01
C LYS A 183 3.67 -12.88 17.46
N ILE A 184 2.85 -12.05 18.11
CA ILE A 184 2.64 -12.06 19.57
C ILE A 184 1.36 -12.78 19.96
N LYS A 185 0.26 -12.61 19.21
CA LYS A 185 -1.04 -13.19 19.56
C LYS A 185 -1.01 -14.73 19.65
N PRO A 186 -1.73 -15.31 20.62
CA PRO A 186 -1.91 -16.77 20.66
C PRO A 186 -2.54 -17.30 19.37
N LYS A 187 -1.98 -18.36 18.78
CA LYS A 187 -2.45 -18.93 17.50
C LYS A 187 -3.52 -20.01 17.74
N THR A 188 -4.57 -19.67 18.49
CA THR A 188 -5.63 -20.58 18.96
C THR A 188 -6.95 -20.43 18.23
N TYR A 189 -7.11 -19.41 17.39
CA TYR A 189 -8.35 -19.11 16.67
C TYR A 189 -8.61 -20.02 15.46
N HIS A 190 -7.58 -20.67 14.92
CA HIS A 190 -7.70 -21.55 13.77
C HIS A 190 -7.45 -23.03 14.15
N PRO A 191 -8.06 -24.01 13.47
CA PRO A 191 -7.79 -25.42 13.67
C PRO A 191 -6.41 -25.82 13.16
N LYS A 192 -5.90 -26.98 13.60
CA LYS A 192 -4.53 -27.43 13.27
C LYS A 192 -4.29 -27.69 11.78
N ASP A 193 -5.33 -28.05 11.05
CA ASP A 193 -5.33 -28.33 9.62
C ASP A 193 -5.62 -27.10 8.74
N ALA A 194 -5.71 -25.91 9.34
CA ALA A 194 -5.92 -24.67 8.61
C ALA A 194 -4.73 -24.33 7.67
N ILE A 195 -5.03 -23.69 6.56
CA ILE A 195 -4.06 -23.36 5.50
C ILE A 195 -3.44 -22.01 5.79
N LEU A 196 -2.12 -21.96 5.99
CA LEU A 196 -1.37 -20.72 6.07
C LEU A 196 -1.21 -20.10 4.67
N ILE A 197 -1.63 -18.84 4.50
CA ILE A 197 -1.51 -18.14 3.22
C ILE A 197 -0.25 -17.26 3.10
N ASP A 198 0.49 -17.07 4.18
CA ASP A 198 1.67 -16.20 4.17
C ASP A 198 2.74 -16.74 3.21
N GLY A 199 3.19 -15.89 2.30
CA GLY A 199 4.21 -16.24 1.30
C GLY A 199 3.69 -16.82 -0.02
N LEU A 200 2.39 -17.10 -0.12
CA LEU A 200 1.76 -17.53 -1.36
C LEU A 200 1.54 -16.36 -2.34
N SER A 201 1.36 -16.67 -3.61
CA SER A 201 0.97 -15.69 -4.64
C SER A 201 -0.49 -15.25 -4.47
N HIS A 202 -0.86 -14.10 -5.04
CA HIS A 202 -2.24 -13.62 -5.00
C HIS A 202 -3.22 -14.60 -5.65
N GLU A 203 -2.82 -15.26 -6.73
CA GLU A 203 -3.60 -16.27 -7.44
C GLU A 203 -3.86 -17.51 -6.55
N GLU A 204 -2.84 -18.01 -5.86
CA GLU A 204 -2.98 -19.14 -4.91
C GLU A 204 -3.88 -18.76 -3.74
N ILE A 205 -3.69 -17.55 -3.18
CA ILE A 205 -4.51 -17.04 -2.07
C ILE A 205 -5.97 -16.91 -2.48
N ALA A 206 -6.25 -16.34 -3.65
CA ALA A 206 -7.62 -16.19 -4.15
C ALA A 206 -8.29 -17.56 -4.37
N ASN A 207 -7.57 -18.55 -4.92
CA ASN A 207 -8.05 -19.91 -5.08
C ASN A 207 -8.36 -20.58 -3.72
N ILE A 208 -7.57 -20.29 -2.68
CA ILE A 208 -7.86 -20.74 -1.33
C ILE A 208 -9.13 -20.06 -0.82
N PHE A 209 -9.24 -18.72 -0.89
CA PHE A 209 -10.42 -17.99 -0.42
C PHE A 209 -11.72 -18.39 -1.12
N LYS A 210 -11.66 -18.84 -2.38
CA LYS A 210 -12.82 -19.30 -3.15
C LYS A 210 -13.33 -20.68 -2.74
N ARG A 211 -12.58 -21.45 -1.94
CA ARG A 211 -12.95 -22.81 -1.51
C ARG A 211 -13.11 -22.97 0.00
N VAL A 212 -12.38 -22.18 0.81
CA VAL A 212 -12.49 -22.29 2.27
C VAL A 212 -13.72 -21.55 2.78
N LYS A 213 -14.27 -22.04 3.90
CA LYS A 213 -15.41 -21.39 4.57
C LYS A 213 -14.97 -20.13 5.27
N GLN A 214 -13.84 -20.17 5.99
CA GLN A 214 -13.38 -19.08 6.85
C GLN A 214 -11.92 -18.70 6.56
N PHE A 215 -11.64 -17.40 6.72
CA PHE A 215 -10.29 -16.86 6.78
C PHE A 215 -10.09 -16.14 8.11
N ILE A 216 -8.99 -16.44 8.81
CA ILE A 216 -8.64 -15.88 10.10
C ILE A 216 -7.35 -15.06 9.97
N SER A 217 -7.45 -13.75 10.19
CA SER A 217 -6.31 -12.85 10.18
C SER A 217 -5.86 -12.50 11.60
N TYR A 218 -4.59 -12.76 11.90
CA TYR A 218 -3.94 -12.28 13.13
C TYR A 218 -3.39 -10.86 12.97
N ASP A 219 -3.15 -10.40 11.74
CA ASP A 219 -2.82 -9.01 11.41
C ASP A 219 -4.13 -8.22 11.27
N ALA A 220 -4.40 -7.32 12.23
CA ALA A 220 -5.65 -6.58 12.31
C ALA A 220 -5.92 -5.67 11.10
N TYR A 221 -4.86 -5.23 10.41
CA TYR A 221 -4.95 -4.30 9.27
C TYR A 221 -4.55 -4.94 7.94
N SER A 222 -4.71 -6.24 7.82
CA SER A 222 -4.39 -6.97 6.59
C SER A 222 -5.42 -6.70 5.48
N ALA A 223 -4.95 -6.33 4.30
CA ALA A 223 -5.81 -6.25 3.10
C ALA A 223 -6.45 -7.61 2.74
N TYR A 224 -5.82 -8.71 3.14
CA TYR A 224 -6.37 -10.06 2.90
C TYR A 224 -7.71 -10.31 3.58
N SER A 225 -8.02 -9.62 4.69
CA SER A 225 -9.35 -9.69 5.29
C SER A 225 -10.44 -9.19 4.33
N SER A 226 -10.16 -8.10 3.63
CA SER A 226 -11.06 -7.59 2.59
C SER A 226 -11.09 -8.48 1.36
N PHE A 227 -9.95 -9.04 0.94
CA PHE A 227 -9.88 -9.92 -0.23
C PHE A 227 -10.61 -11.24 0.00
N ALA A 228 -10.54 -11.81 1.21
CA ALA A 228 -11.32 -12.98 1.59
C ALA A 228 -12.83 -12.70 1.49
N SER A 229 -13.27 -11.57 2.02
CA SER A 229 -14.65 -11.10 1.92
C SER A 229 -15.11 -10.94 0.47
N LEU A 230 -14.28 -10.34 -0.42
CA LEU A 230 -14.57 -10.21 -1.85
C LEU A 230 -14.68 -11.56 -2.59
N CYS A 231 -14.03 -12.60 -2.07
CA CYS A 231 -14.15 -13.98 -2.57
C CYS A 231 -15.33 -14.75 -1.97
N GLY A 232 -16.16 -14.13 -1.12
CA GLY A 232 -17.30 -14.76 -0.46
C GLY A 232 -16.92 -15.61 0.75
N CYS A 233 -15.67 -15.57 1.22
CA CYS A 233 -15.20 -16.24 2.42
C CYS A 233 -15.62 -15.46 3.69
N GLU A 234 -15.99 -16.16 4.76
CA GLU A 234 -16.18 -15.53 6.08
C GLU A 234 -14.83 -15.01 6.59
N SER A 235 -14.67 -13.69 6.63
CA SER A 235 -13.40 -13.06 7.04
C SER A 235 -13.46 -12.65 8.51
N ILE A 236 -12.51 -13.13 9.31
CA ILE A 236 -12.45 -12.93 10.76
C ILE A 236 -11.08 -12.32 11.10
N VAL A 237 -11.07 -11.20 11.77
CA VAL A 237 -9.87 -10.60 12.36
C VAL A 237 -9.81 -10.97 13.83
N VAL A 238 -8.67 -11.46 14.29
CA VAL A 238 -8.43 -11.72 15.71
C VAL A 238 -8.32 -10.39 16.45
N PRO A 239 -9.20 -10.10 17.42
CA PRO A 239 -9.20 -8.84 18.13
C PRO A 239 -7.86 -8.52 18.80
N GLU A 240 -7.54 -7.24 18.89
CA GLU A 240 -6.44 -6.75 19.69
C GLU A 240 -6.93 -6.49 21.12
N GLU A 241 -6.13 -6.88 22.10
CA GLU A 241 -6.49 -6.72 23.51
C GLU A 241 -6.73 -5.23 23.86
N GLY A 242 -7.87 -4.95 24.46
CA GLY A 242 -8.26 -3.59 24.85
C GLY A 242 -8.72 -2.68 23.71
N ILE A 243 -8.77 -3.16 22.46
CA ILE A 243 -9.25 -2.39 21.29
C ILE A 243 -10.64 -2.86 20.91
N THR A 244 -11.61 -1.96 20.90
CA THR A 244 -12.97 -2.27 20.40
C THR A 244 -13.01 -2.22 18.87
N LYS A 245 -14.04 -2.79 18.26
CA LYS A 245 -14.21 -2.74 16.80
C LYS A 245 -14.40 -1.31 16.27
N GLU A 246 -14.96 -0.40 17.07
CA GLU A 246 -15.12 1.01 16.74
C GLU A 246 -13.79 1.77 16.83
N GLN A 247 -12.90 1.36 17.70
CA GLN A 247 -11.53 1.90 17.77
C GLN A 247 -10.66 1.33 16.66
N TRP A 248 -10.86 0.03 16.31
CA TRP A 248 -10.16 -0.61 15.19
C TRP A 248 -10.49 0.07 13.86
N TYR A 249 -11.76 0.18 13.52
CA TYR A 249 -12.25 0.96 12.38
C TYR A 249 -13.46 1.80 12.79
N PRO A 250 -13.25 3.11 13.07
CA PRO A 250 -14.35 4.04 13.43
C PRO A 250 -15.42 4.15 12.37
N ASN A 251 -15.02 4.16 11.06
CA ASN A 251 -15.98 4.11 9.97
C ASN A 251 -16.49 2.68 9.77
N ILE A 252 -17.79 2.46 9.99
CA ILE A 252 -18.45 1.17 9.83
C ILE A 252 -18.30 0.59 8.42
N GLU A 253 -18.21 1.41 7.37
CA GLU A 253 -18.05 0.97 5.98
C GLU A 253 -16.74 0.17 5.79
N ASN A 254 -15.68 0.51 6.54
CA ASN A 254 -14.41 -0.22 6.51
C ASN A 254 -14.53 -1.63 7.07
N ARG A 255 -15.50 -1.88 7.96
CA ARG A 255 -15.78 -3.18 8.59
C ARG A 255 -16.68 -4.08 7.75
N TYR A 256 -17.36 -3.60 6.71
CA TYR A 256 -18.25 -4.41 5.89
C TYR A 256 -17.57 -5.70 5.42
N GLY A 257 -18.25 -6.82 5.65
CA GLY A 257 -17.79 -8.16 5.28
C GLY A 257 -16.59 -8.69 6.09
N ILE A 258 -16.23 -8.04 7.21
CA ILE A 258 -15.13 -8.46 8.08
C ILE A 258 -15.62 -8.48 9.53
N ALA A 259 -15.50 -9.62 10.19
CA ALA A 259 -15.82 -9.79 11.61
C ALA A 259 -14.60 -9.43 12.48
N TYR A 260 -14.82 -8.64 13.53
CA TYR A 260 -13.82 -8.40 14.57
C TYR A 260 -14.10 -9.33 15.75
N GLY A 261 -13.52 -10.51 15.71
CA GLY A 261 -13.87 -11.64 16.56
C GLY A 261 -15.00 -12.50 15.97
N LEU A 262 -15.19 -13.68 16.54
CA LEU A 262 -16.23 -14.62 16.10
C LEU A 262 -17.64 -14.11 16.34
N GLU A 263 -17.81 -13.33 17.40
CA GLU A 263 -19.07 -12.71 17.80
C GLU A 263 -19.63 -11.71 16.79
N ASP A 264 -18.80 -11.18 15.91
CA ASP A 264 -19.17 -10.19 14.88
C ASP A 264 -19.49 -10.81 13.52
N LEU A 265 -19.55 -12.16 13.42
CA LEU A 265 -19.78 -12.89 12.16
C LEU A 265 -21.12 -12.59 11.50
N GLU A 266 -22.16 -12.36 12.29
CA GLU A 266 -23.50 -12.02 11.75
C GLU A 266 -23.45 -10.69 11.01
N PHE A 267 -22.82 -9.67 11.61
CA PHE A 267 -22.59 -8.39 10.96
C PHE A 267 -21.78 -8.54 9.68
N ALA A 268 -20.67 -9.28 9.72
CA ALA A 268 -19.82 -9.48 8.54
C ALA A 268 -20.58 -10.17 7.40
N ASN A 269 -21.34 -11.22 7.71
CA ASN A 269 -22.11 -11.95 6.70
C ASN A 269 -23.25 -11.12 6.11
N SER A 270 -23.96 -10.34 6.94
CA SER A 270 -25.06 -9.47 6.47
C SER A 270 -24.59 -8.26 5.66
N THR A 271 -23.32 -7.84 5.82
CA THR A 271 -22.75 -6.66 5.14
C THR A 271 -21.75 -6.99 4.04
N ARG A 272 -21.44 -8.27 3.79
CA ARG A 272 -20.41 -8.68 2.82
C ARG A 272 -20.65 -8.12 1.42
N TYR A 273 -21.90 -8.13 0.94
CA TYR A 273 -22.25 -7.60 -0.38
C TYR A 273 -21.95 -6.09 -0.52
N LEU A 274 -21.89 -5.33 0.59
CA LEU A 274 -21.57 -3.90 0.61
C LEU A 274 -20.06 -3.65 0.44
N LYS A 275 -19.19 -4.63 0.70
CA LYS A 275 -17.74 -4.44 0.62
C LYS A 275 -17.28 -3.96 -0.75
N ARG A 276 -17.78 -4.58 -1.81
CA ARG A 276 -17.44 -4.18 -3.17
C ARG A 276 -17.94 -2.77 -3.50
N LEU A 277 -19.18 -2.47 -3.16
CA LEU A 277 -19.78 -1.14 -3.38
C LEU A 277 -19.01 -0.04 -2.63
N HIS A 278 -18.57 -0.34 -1.41
CA HIS A 278 -17.71 0.56 -0.63
C HIS A 278 -16.38 0.85 -1.35
N PHE A 279 -15.71 -0.17 -1.86
CA PHE A 279 -14.45 0.03 -2.61
C PHE A 279 -14.64 0.79 -3.92
N GLU A 280 -15.72 0.54 -4.66
CA GLU A 280 -16.07 1.31 -5.88
C GLU A 280 -16.34 2.79 -5.57
N LYS A 281 -16.92 3.08 -4.39
CA LYS A 281 -17.07 4.47 -3.88
C LYS A 281 -15.71 5.08 -3.56
N LEU A 282 -14.81 4.33 -2.92
CA LEU A 282 -13.46 4.78 -2.60
C LEU A 282 -12.62 5.05 -3.87
N ASP A 283 -12.74 4.24 -4.93
CA ASP A 283 -12.02 4.47 -6.19
C ASP A 283 -12.34 5.85 -6.79
N LYS A 284 -13.60 6.32 -6.68
CA LYS A 284 -13.98 7.67 -7.08
C LYS A 284 -13.36 8.75 -6.19
N GLN A 285 -13.26 8.49 -4.88
CA GLN A 285 -12.62 9.40 -3.94
C GLN A 285 -11.11 9.48 -4.18
N TYR A 286 -10.46 8.40 -4.59
CA TYR A 286 -9.03 8.40 -4.95
C TYR A 286 -8.75 9.30 -6.15
N ALA A 287 -9.60 9.27 -7.18
CA ALA A 287 -9.48 10.17 -8.32
C ALA A 287 -9.55 11.66 -7.91
N GLN A 288 -10.49 12.00 -7.00
CA GLN A 288 -10.58 13.36 -6.45
C GLN A 288 -9.34 13.70 -5.62
N SER A 289 -8.89 12.81 -4.73
CA SER A 289 -7.69 13.01 -3.91
C SER A 289 -6.44 13.26 -4.77
N VAL A 290 -6.29 12.54 -5.90
CA VAL A 290 -5.18 12.78 -6.84
C VAL A 290 -5.34 14.11 -7.58
N THR A 291 -6.56 14.52 -7.91
CA THR A 291 -6.82 15.82 -8.52
C THR A 291 -6.43 16.96 -7.58
N ASP A 292 -6.84 16.88 -6.31
CA ASP A 292 -6.52 17.85 -5.27
C ASP A 292 -5.01 17.89 -5.01
N PHE A 293 -4.36 16.73 -4.96
CA PHE A 293 -2.92 16.59 -4.88
C PHE A 293 -2.18 17.30 -6.04
N MET A 294 -2.63 17.11 -7.28
CA MET A 294 -2.03 17.77 -8.44
C MET A 294 -2.20 19.29 -8.38
N LEU A 295 -3.36 19.77 -7.97
CA LEU A 295 -3.64 21.19 -7.84
C LEU A 295 -2.79 21.83 -6.74
N GLU A 296 -2.78 21.23 -5.54
CA GLU A 296 -2.01 21.75 -4.40
C GLU A 296 -0.50 21.77 -4.69
N SER A 297 0.03 20.68 -5.28
CA SER A 297 1.45 20.59 -5.60
C SER A 297 1.88 21.64 -6.62
N LYS A 298 1.10 21.89 -7.67
CA LYS A 298 1.39 22.96 -8.63
C LYS A 298 1.32 24.34 -7.99
N THR A 299 0.31 24.58 -7.16
CA THR A 299 0.16 25.86 -6.43
C THR A 299 1.34 26.10 -5.51
N PHE A 300 1.74 25.11 -4.73
CA PHE A 300 2.86 25.21 -3.78
C PHE A 300 4.19 25.55 -4.46
N PHE A 301 4.46 24.93 -5.61
CA PHE A 301 5.70 25.16 -6.37
C PHE A 301 5.61 26.28 -7.43
N ASN A 302 4.47 26.99 -7.51
CA ASN A 302 4.20 28.03 -8.52
C ASN A 302 4.39 27.51 -9.96
N LEU A 303 3.85 26.31 -10.27
CA LEU A 303 3.91 25.70 -11.59
C LEU A 303 2.53 25.77 -12.28
N SER A 304 2.54 25.73 -13.62
CA SER A 304 1.33 25.76 -14.47
C SER A 304 0.87 24.37 -14.93
#